data_1f7f9a36a310bc41d29bd517366040b8
#
_entry.id   1f7f9a36a310bc41d29bd517366040b8
#
_cell.length_a   1.000
_cell.length_b   1.000
_cell.length_c   1.000
_cell.angle_alpha   90.00
_cell.angle_beta   90.00
_cell.angle_gamma   90.00
#
_symmetry.space_group_name_H-M   'P 1'
#
loop_
_entity.id
_entity.type
_entity.pdbx_description
1 polymer ?
#
loop_
_entity_poly.entity_id
_entity_poly.type
_entity_poly.pdbx_seq_one_letter_code
_entity_poly.pdbx_strand_id
1 'polypeptide(L)'
;DAPGQPNTKALAQLKRLIRLAEETGLYLNLTGLGCYHKKEVPAWYHKLGETDRWKTQAHFWAAIAKVGADSPAIFCYDLMNEPILPGKKKATDWLAGEFGGKHFVQRIALDLTGRTRQQVAKAWVDKLVAAIRRQDQRHMITVGVIPWALTFPGAKPLFYAPEVGEKLDFVSVHFYPKTGEVDKALKALAVYDVGKPLVIEEMFPLKCGLPELARFVTQSAKTADGWTGFYWGRTLEEYQADKPSLKSALMLQWLDYFRTNAPARSQSPRKQ
;
A
#
# COMPACT_ATOMS: atom_id res chain seq x y z
N ASP A 1 -4.28 -20.34 9.06
CA ASP A 1 -5.16 -21.42 9.53
C ASP A 1 -5.51 -21.29 11.02
N ALA A 2 -4.54 -20.98 11.89
CA ALA A 2 -4.75 -20.72 13.30
C ALA A 2 -3.89 -19.51 13.76
N PRO A 3 -4.23 -18.86 14.88
CA PRO A 3 -3.43 -17.75 15.39
C PRO A 3 -1.95 -18.11 15.51
N GLY A 4 -1.09 -17.32 14.87
CA GLY A 4 0.36 -17.51 14.93
C GLY A 4 0.95 -18.64 14.06
N GLN A 5 0.11 -19.38 13.32
CA GLN A 5 0.57 -20.43 12.41
C GLN A 5 0.49 -19.97 10.95
N PRO A 6 1.64 -19.75 10.28
CA PRO A 6 1.66 -19.37 8.87
C PRO A 6 1.10 -20.47 7.98
N ASN A 7 0.35 -20.09 6.94
CA ASN A 7 -0.10 -21.03 5.92
C ASN A 7 1.06 -21.42 5.01
N THR A 8 1.52 -22.65 5.10
CA THR A 8 2.69 -23.16 4.36
C THR A 8 2.47 -23.15 2.85
N LYS A 9 1.24 -23.40 2.36
CA LYS A 9 0.91 -23.35 0.93
C LYS A 9 1.01 -21.91 0.41
N ALA A 10 0.47 -20.92 1.16
CA ALA A 10 0.57 -19.51 0.80
C ALA A 10 2.03 -19.04 0.79
N LEU A 11 2.84 -19.43 1.77
CA LEU A 11 4.27 -19.10 1.77
C LEU A 11 5.04 -19.77 0.61
N ALA A 12 4.66 -20.97 0.21
CA ALA A 12 5.24 -21.61 -0.99
C ALA A 12 4.86 -20.85 -2.27
N GLN A 13 3.63 -20.36 -2.38
CA GLN A 13 3.20 -19.50 -3.49
C GLN A 13 3.97 -18.17 -3.50
N LEU A 14 4.16 -17.54 -2.35
CA LEU A 14 4.97 -16.33 -2.23
C LEU A 14 6.42 -16.58 -2.69
N LYS A 15 7.04 -17.69 -2.30
CA LYS A 15 8.38 -18.05 -2.78
C LYS A 15 8.43 -18.21 -4.32
N ARG A 16 7.39 -18.77 -4.92
CA ARG A 16 7.30 -18.87 -6.40
C ARG A 16 7.18 -17.50 -7.05
N LEU A 17 6.34 -16.61 -6.48
CA LEU A 17 6.18 -15.23 -6.96
C LEU A 17 7.51 -14.46 -6.90
N ILE A 18 8.22 -14.57 -5.78
CA ILE A 18 9.52 -13.92 -5.60
C ILE A 18 10.52 -14.40 -6.65
N ARG A 19 10.65 -15.71 -6.87
CA ARG A 19 11.53 -16.26 -7.93
C ARG A 19 11.14 -15.76 -9.31
N LEU A 20 9.86 -15.75 -9.63
CA LEU A 20 9.38 -15.21 -10.91
C LEU A 20 9.74 -13.72 -11.07
N ALA A 21 9.65 -12.95 -10.01
CA ALA A 21 10.07 -11.54 -10.02
C ALA A 21 11.57 -11.40 -10.27
N GLU A 22 12.41 -12.24 -9.65
CA GLU A 22 13.86 -12.29 -9.90
C GLU A 22 14.17 -12.64 -11.36
N GLU A 23 13.52 -13.67 -11.89
CA GLU A 23 13.70 -14.14 -13.28
C GLU A 23 13.26 -13.09 -14.31
N THR A 24 12.22 -12.32 -14.01
CA THR A 24 11.66 -11.30 -14.91
C THR A 24 12.24 -9.89 -14.67
N GLY A 25 13.04 -9.70 -13.61
CA GLY A 25 13.61 -8.41 -13.24
C GLY A 25 12.55 -7.42 -12.73
N LEU A 26 11.49 -7.91 -12.10
CA LEU A 26 10.47 -7.10 -11.43
C LEU A 26 10.81 -6.91 -9.96
N TYR A 27 10.42 -5.78 -9.41
CA TYR A 27 10.46 -5.53 -7.97
C TYR A 27 9.08 -5.69 -7.36
N LEU A 28 9.01 -6.25 -6.16
CA LEU A 28 7.78 -6.51 -5.43
C LEU A 28 7.63 -5.55 -4.26
N ASN A 29 6.58 -4.75 -4.30
CA ASN A 29 6.02 -4.12 -3.11
C ASN A 29 5.03 -5.12 -2.50
N LEU A 30 5.33 -5.64 -1.33
CA LEU A 30 4.47 -6.61 -0.65
C LEU A 30 3.55 -5.89 0.34
N THR A 31 2.36 -5.54 -0.13
CA THR A 31 1.31 -4.98 0.73
C THR A 31 0.62 -6.09 1.51
N GLY A 32 0.70 -6.02 2.82
CA GLY A 32 0.05 -6.98 3.71
C GLY A 32 -1.31 -6.51 4.21
N LEU A 33 -2.06 -7.46 4.79
CA LEU A 33 -3.30 -7.19 5.52
C LEU A 33 -4.29 -6.29 4.75
N GLY A 34 -4.26 -6.41 3.41
CA GLY A 34 -4.97 -5.51 2.51
C GLY A 34 -6.45 -5.86 2.32
N CYS A 35 -6.90 -5.70 1.10
CA CYS A 35 -8.28 -5.87 0.68
C CYS A 35 -8.75 -7.34 0.76
N TYR A 36 -9.89 -7.59 1.37
CA TYR A 36 -10.54 -8.89 1.36
C TYR A 36 -12.07 -8.81 1.48
N HIS A 37 -12.75 -9.89 1.11
CA HIS A 37 -14.17 -10.04 1.35
C HIS A 37 -14.44 -10.39 2.80
N LYS A 38 -15.45 -9.75 3.42
CA LYS A 38 -15.77 -9.98 4.84
C LYS A 38 -16.00 -11.46 5.17
N LYS A 39 -16.64 -12.21 4.27
CA LYS A 39 -16.88 -13.65 4.41
C LYS A 39 -15.60 -14.52 4.40
N GLU A 40 -14.50 -13.99 3.89
CA GLU A 40 -13.21 -14.68 3.79
C GLU A 40 -12.30 -14.40 4.99
N VAL A 41 -12.68 -13.43 5.83
CA VAL A 41 -11.96 -13.15 7.07
C VAL A 41 -12.18 -14.31 8.03
N PRO A 42 -11.12 -14.97 8.52
CA PRO A 42 -11.28 -16.04 9.47
C PRO A 42 -12.04 -15.57 10.71
N ALA A 43 -13.08 -16.32 11.11
CA ALA A 43 -13.93 -15.93 12.23
C ALA A 43 -13.13 -15.72 13.53
N TRP A 44 -12.09 -16.54 13.74
CA TRP A 44 -11.19 -16.39 14.88
C TRP A 44 -10.44 -15.06 14.84
N TYR A 45 -9.92 -14.64 13.67
CA TYR A 45 -9.18 -13.37 13.52
C TYR A 45 -10.09 -12.16 13.72
N HIS A 46 -11.32 -12.23 13.23
CA HIS A 46 -12.28 -11.13 13.39
C HIS A 46 -12.68 -10.92 14.86
N LYS A 47 -12.64 -11.98 15.67
CA LYS A 47 -12.95 -11.94 17.12
C LYS A 47 -11.80 -11.48 18.00
N LEU A 48 -10.58 -11.38 17.48
CA LEU A 48 -9.41 -10.97 18.27
C LEU A 48 -9.55 -9.53 18.77
N GLY A 49 -9.18 -9.31 20.02
CA GLY A 49 -8.93 -7.97 20.55
C GLY A 49 -7.65 -7.35 19.97
N GLU A 50 -7.41 -6.09 20.22
CA GLU A 50 -6.30 -5.31 19.66
C GLU A 50 -4.93 -6.00 19.87
N THR A 51 -4.62 -6.40 21.11
CA THR A 51 -3.32 -6.99 21.45
C THR A 51 -3.03 -8.28 20.70
N ASP A 52 -4.00 -9.20 20.65
CA ASP A 52 -3.84 -10.48 19.96
C ASP A 52 -3.89 -10.33 18.45
N ARG A 53 -4.68 -9.36 17.96
CA ARG A 53 -4.73 -9.00 16.54
C ARG A 53 -3.36 -8.49 16.06
N TRP A 54 -2.76 -7.55 16.78
CA TRP A 54 -1.41 -7.04 16.46
C TRP A 54 -0.33 -8.10 16.59
N LYS A 55 -0.45 -9.01 17.58
CA LYS A 55 0.44 -10.16 17.69
C LYS A 55 0.34 -11.07 16.48
N THR A 56 -0.86 -11.35 16.02
CA THR A 56 -1.11 -12.16 14.81
C THR A 56 -0.55 -11.48 13.56
N GLN A 57 -0.74 -10.17 13.41
CA GLN A 57 -0.18 -9.37 12.32
C GLN A 57 1.36 -9.38 12.35
N ALA A 58 1.96 -9.29 13.54
CA ALA A 58 3.41 -9.40 13.70
C ALA A 58 3.96 -10.78 13.30
N HIS A 59 3.24 -11.87 13.63
CA HIS A 59 3.60 -13.21 13.15
C HIS A 59 3.47 -13.36 11.64
N PHE A 60 2.42 -12.79 11.04
CA PHE A 60 2.27 -12.74 9.59
C PHE A 60 3.48 -12.05 8.94
N TRP A 61 3.85 -10.86 9.39
CA TRP A 61 4.96 -10.11 8.84
C TRP A 61 6.31 -10.78 9.04
N ALA A 62 6.54 -11.40 10.20
CA ALA A 62 7.76 -12.19 10.44
C ALA A 62 7.87 -13.36 9.44
N ALA A 63 6.75 -14.03 9.12
CA ALA A 63 6.75 -15.14 8.17
C ALA A 63 7.01 -14.66 6.73
N ILE A 64 6.40 -13.54 6.31
CA ILE A 64 6.63 -12.93 5.00
C ILE A 64 8.09 -12.47 4.87
N ALA A 65 8.59 -11.71 5.83
CA ALA A 65 9.95 -11.19 5.82
C ALA A 65 10.99 -12.32 5.78
N LYS A 66 10.77 -13.41 6.55
CA LYS A 66 11.66 -14.59 6.50
C LYS A 66 11.74 -15.21 5.10
N VAL A 67 10.66 -15.16 4.32
CA VAL A 67 10.64 -15.71 2.96
C VAL A 67 11.33 -14.77 1.99
N GLY A 68 11.21 -13.45 2.18
CA GLY A 68 11.72 -12.43 1.28
C GLY A 68 13.14 -11.93 1.56
N ALA A 69 13.68 -12.19 2.77
CA ALA A 69 14.89 -11.54 3.29
C ALA A 69 16.12 -11.57 2.36
N ASP A 70 16.32 -12.66 1.64
CA ASP A 70 17.49 -12.85 0.78
C ASP A 70 17.25 -12.44 -0.68
N SER A 71 16.01 -12.13 -1.06
CA SER A 71 15.65 -11.86 -2.45
C SER A 71 15.95 -10.41 -2.86
N PRO A 72 16.69 -10.17 -3.93
CA PRO A 72 16.87 -8.83 -4.46
C PRO A 72 15.62 -8.26 -5.14
N ALA A 73 14.59 -9.08 -5.35
CA ALA A 73 13.34 -8.65 -5.98
C ALA A 73 12.37 -7.98 -5.00
N ILE A 74 12.59 -8.04 -3.69
CA ILE A 74 11.76 -7.30 -2.74
C ILE A 74 12.17 -5.82 -2.76
N PHE A 75 11.24 -4.95 -3.10
CA PHE A 75 11.39 -3.51 -2.97
C PHE A 75 11.08 -3.07 -1.54
N CYS A 76 9.88 -3.42 -1.05
CA CYS A 76 9.48 -3.05 0.29
C CYS A 76 8.36 -3.96 0.85
N TYR A 77 8.13 -3.80 2.15
CA TYR A 77 6.97 -4.30 2.89
C TYR A 77 6.07 -3.12 3.22
N ASP A 78 4.88 -3.06 2.65
CA ASP A 78 3.83 -2.13 3.05
C ASP A 78 2.96 -2.79 4.12
N LEU A 79 3.00 -2.25 5.33
CA LEU A 79 2.45 -2.89 6.52
C LEU A 79 0.95 -3.17 6.45
N MET A 80 0.18 -2.33 5.80
CA MET A 80 -1.26 -2.51 5.59
C MET A 80 -1.78 -1.48 4.58
N ASN A 81 -2.63 -1.93 3.66
CA ASN A 81 -3.36 -1.01 2.80
C ASN A 81 -4.30 -0.11 3.62
N GLU A 82 -4.10 1.19 3.52
CA GLU A 82 -4.97 2.23 4.07
C GLU A 82 -5.44 2.01 5.53
N PRO A 83 -4.52 1.81 6.49
CA PRO A 83 -4.90 1.65 7.88
C PRO A 83 -5.50 2.94 8.45
N ILE A 84 -6.55 2.78 9.25
CA ILE A 84 -7.20 3.89 9.95
C ILE A 84 -7.35 3.64 11.45
N LEU A 85 -7.65 4.70 12.17
CA LEU A 85 -8.01 4.68 13.58
C LEU A 85 -9.44 5.16 13.78
N PRO A 86 -10.11 4.74 14.86
CA PRO A 86 -11.43 5.25 15.20
C PRO A 86 -11.36 6.77 15.45
N GLY A 87 -12.49 7.44 15.27
CA GLY A 87 -12.66 8.83 15.66
C GLY A 87 -12.84 8.97 17.17
N LYS A 88 -13.64 9.97 17.60
CA LYS A 88 -13.99 10.18 19.01
C LYS A 88 -14.81 9.03 19.60
N LYS A 89 -15.59 8.31 18.77
CA LYS A 89 -16.42 7.18 19.19
C LYS A 89 -15.71 5.87 18.91
N LYS A 90 -15.90 4.88 19.79
CA LYS A 90 -15.48 3.49 19.57
C LYS A 90 -16.07 2.96 18.26
N ALA A 91 -15.26 2.27 17.48
CA ALA A 91 -15.73 1.52 16.31
C ALA A 91 -16.19 0.13 16.73
N THR A 92 -17.11 -0.44 15.94
CA THR A 92 -17.70 -1.76 16.21
C THR A 92 -17.18 -2.85 15.29
N ASP A 93 -16.50 -2.48 14.21
CA ASP A 93 -15.96 -3.42 13.23
C ASP A 93 -14.50 -3.05 12.86
N TRP A 94 -13.68 -4.05 12.64
CA TRP A 94 -12.31 -3.89 12.16
C TRP A 94 -12.26 -3.44 10.70
N LEU A 95 -13.24 -3.87 9.91
CA LEU A 95 -13.35 -3.51 8.50
C LEU A 95 -14.07 -2.17 8.35
N ALA A 96 -13.59 -1.36 7.44
CA ALA A 96 -14.19 -0.07 7.12
C ALA A 96 -14.17 0.14 5.60
N GLY A 97 -15.13 0.94 5.10
CA GLY A 97 -15.20 1.29 3.69
C GLY A 97 -15.35 0.07 2.78
N GLU A 98 -16.57 -0.29 2.42
CA GLU A 98 -16.84 -1.32 1.43
C GLU A 98 -16.97 -0.70 0.04
N PHE A 99 -16.32 -1.35 -0.95
CA PHE A 99 -16.49 -1.03 -2.36
C PHE A 99 -16.45 -2.32 -3.19
N GLY A 100 -17.51 -2.58 -3.94
CA GLY A 100 -17.60 -3.79 -4.78
C GLY A 100 -17.51 -5.11 -4.00
N GLY A 101 -18.06 -5.17 -2.80
CA GLY A 101 -18.02 -6.35 -1.92
C GLY A 101 -16.71 -6.58 -1.21
N LYS A 102 -15.74 -5.64 -1.32
CA LYS A 102 -14.41 -5.73 -0.71
C LYS A 102 -14.17 -4.58 0.27
N HIS A 103 -13.41 -4.88 1.31
CA HIS A 103 -12.98 -3.91 2.32
C HIS A 103 -11.52 -3.54 2.09
N PHE A 104 -11.28 -2.35 1.56
CA PHE A 104 -9.95 -1.84 1.28
C PHE A 104 -9.31 -1.16 2.50
N VAL A 105 -10.14 -0.68 3.42
CA VAL A 105 -9.74 0.11 4.58
C VAL A 105 -10.00 -0.69 5.85
N GLN A 106 -9.02 -0.73 6.75
CA GLN A 106 -9.12 -1.46 8.00
C GLN A 106 -8.71 -0.60 9.19
N ARG A 107 -9.31 -0.88 10.34
CA ARG A 107 -8.91 -0.26 11.61
C ARG A 107 -7.80 -1.05 12.28
N ILE A 108 -6.78 -0.35 12.76
CA ILE A 108 -5.73 -0.94 13.59
C ILE A 108 -6.12 -0.99 15.07
N ALA A 109 -7.12 -0.20 15.48
CA ALA A 109 -7.74 -0.23 16.81
C ALA A 109 -9.22 0.09 16.70
N LEU A 110 -10.05 -0.46 17.59
CA LEU A 110 -11.47 -0.12 17.68
C LEU A 110 -11.75 1.01 18.68
N ASP A 111 -10.82 1.20 19.64
CA ASP A 111 -10.91 2.19 20.70
C ASP A 111 -9.52 2.75 20.99
N LEU A 112 -9.43 4.03 21.31
CA LEU A 112 -8.17 4.64 21.72
C LEU A 112 -7.81 4.34 23.18
N THR A 113 -8.79 4.03 24.02
CA THR A 113 -8.62 3.64 25.43
C THR A 113 -7.73 4.63 26.18
N GLY A 114 -8.03 5.93 26.08
CA GLY A 114 -7.27 7.02 26.71
C GLY A 114 -5.95 7.41 26.04
N ARG A 115 -5.52 6.68 25.01
CA ARG A 115 -4.30 6.99 24.24
C ARG A 115 -4.59 8.02 23.15
N THR A 116 -3.57 8.73 22.71
CA THR A 116 -3.65 9.53 21.48
C THR A 116 -3.61 8.64 20.24
N ARG A 117 -4.05 9.18 19.11
CA ARG A 117 -3.95 8.49 17.81
C ARG A 117 -2.49 8.17 17.43
N GLN A 118 -1.56 9.11 17.73
CA GLN A 118 -0.13 8.91 17.51
C GLN A 118 0.42 7.77 18.38
N GLN A 119 0.05 7.70 19.65
CA GLN A 119 0.50 6.62 20.53
C GLN A 119 0.04 5.25 20.02
N VAL A 120 -1.20 5.12 19.55
CA VAL A 120 -1.72 3.86 19.00
C VAL A 120 -1.02 3.52 17.68
N ALA A 121 -0.90 4.48 16.77
CA ALA A 121 -0.23 4.28 15.49
C ALA A 121 1.25 3.90 15.69
N LYS A 122 1.98 4.61 16.57
CA LYS A 122 3.37 4.30 16.90
C LYS A 122 3.53 2.89 17.45
N ALA A 123 2.72 2.50 18.42
CA ALA A 123 2.81 1.18 19.03
C ALA A 123 2.55 0.06 18.02
N TRP A 124 1.62 0.27 17.09
CA TRP A 124 1.34 -0.66 16.01
C TRP A 124 2.49 -0.76 15.00
N VAL A 125 2.99 0.37 14.50
CA VAL A 125 4.14 0.42 13.58
C VAL A 125 5.36 -0.23 14.22
N ASP A 126 5.72 0.18 15.43
CA ASP A 126 6.88 -0.36 16.15
C ASP A 126 6.81 -1.88 16.29
N LYS A 127 5.63 -2.43 16.59
CA LYS A 127 5.44 -3.87 16.75
C LYS A 127 5.64 -4.63 15.44
N LEU A 128 5.09 -4.13 14.34
CA LEU A 128 5.20 -4.80 13.04
C LEU A 128 6.59 -4.65 12.44
N VAL A 129 7.17 -3.46 12.50
CA VAL A 129 8.55 -3.22 12.05
C VAL A 129 9.53 -4.10 12.82
N ALA A 130 9.40 -4.19 14.14
CA ALA A 130 10.25 -5.08 14.94
C ALA A 130 10.11 -6.56 14.54
N ALA A 131 8.93 -7.00 14.12
CA ALA A 131 8.72 -8.36 13.63
C ALA A 131 9.42 -8.62 12.30
N ILE A 132 9.36 -7.67 11.38
CA ILE A 132 10.06 -7.72 10.09
C ILE A 132 11.58 -7.67 10.32
N ARG A 133 12.09 -6.69 11.07
CA ARG A 133 13.51 -6.46 11.27
C ARG A 133 14.25 -7.60 11.97
N ARG A 134 13.55 -8.46 12.71
CA ARG A 134 14.12 -9.72 13.22
C ARG A 134 14.44 -10.74 12.14
N GLN A 135 13.84 -10.65 10.98
CA GLN A 135 14.01 -11.56 9.86
C GLN A 135 14.76 -10.93 8.69
N ASP A 136 14.55 -9.63 8.49
CA ASP A 136 15.04 -8.88 7.35
C ASP A 136 15.48 -7.47 7.79
N GLN A 137 16.79 -7.22 7.69
CA GLN A 137 17.41 -5.94 8.04
C GLN A 137 17.58 -5.00 6.84
N ARG A 138 17.21 -5.44 5.64
CA ARG A 138 17.64 -4.84 4.39
C ARG A 138 16.54 -4.11 3.65
N HIS A 139 15.40 -4.77 3.46
CA HIS A 139 14.34 -4.23 2.61
C HIS A 139 13.58 -3.11 3.30
N MET A 140 13.08 -2.17 2.50
CA MET A 140 12.36 -1.00 2.98
C MET A 140 11.00 -1.39 3.58
N ILE A 141 10.53 -0.56 4.50
CA ILE A 141 9.21 -0.71 5.15
C ILE A 141 8.45 0.60 5.03
N THR A 142 7.19 0.51 4.66
CA THR A 142 6.28 1.65 4.54
C THR A 142 4.87 1.33 5.03
N VAL A 143 3.98 2.31 4.94
CA VAL A 143 2.53 2.18 5.16
C VAL A 143 1.81 2.97 4.07
N GLY A 144 1.07 2.29 3.19
CA GLY A 144 0.25 2.93 2.16
C GLY A 144 -0.97 3.63 2.78
N VAL A 145 -1.03 4.97 2.71
CA VAL A 145 -2.03 5.74 3.44
C VAL A 145 -3.02 6.48 2.55
N ILE A 146 -4.24 6.66 3.08
CA ILE A 146 -5.25 7.54 2.50
C ILE A 146 -4.75 9.00 2.53
N PRO A 147 -4.87 9.77 1.44
CA PRO A 147 -4.48 11.19 1.40
C PRO A 147 -5.51 12.07 2.11
N TRP A 148 -5.61 11.97 3.43
CA TRP A 148 -6.59 12.74 4.20
C TRP A 148 -6.51 14.25 3.97
N ALA A 149 -5.31 14.79 3.65
CA ALA A 149 -5.13 16.19 3.32
C ALA A 149 -5.89 16.63 2.06
N LEU A 150 -6.20 15.69 1.14
CA LEU A 150 -7.02 15.95 -0.05
C LEU A 150 -8.50 16.20 0.33
N THR A 151 -8.99 15.51 1.35
CA THR A 151 -10.38 15.62 1.82
C THR A 151 -10.54 16.66 2.93
N PHE A 152 -9.57 16.72 3.84
CA PHE A 152 -9.57 17.61 5.00
C PHE A 152 -8.33 18.52 4.94
N PRO A 153 -8.44 19.73 4.38
CA PRO A 153 -7.31 20.65 4.30
C PRO A 153 -6.65 20.86 5.68
N GLY A 154 -5.34 20.71 5.73
CA GLY A 154 -4.58 20.79 6.98
C GLY A 154 -4.45 19.49 7.78
N ALA A 155 -5.08 18.40 7.34
CA ALA A 155 -4.86 17.07 7.94
C ALA A 155 -3.41 16.63 7.72
N LYS A 156 -2.70 16.35 8.82
CA LYS A 156 -1.31 15.86 8.78
C LYS A 156 -1.28 14.33 8.64
N PRO A 157 -0.24 13.76 7.99
CA PRO A 157 -0.08 12.31 7.83
C PRO A 157 0.23 11.66 9.19
N LEU A 158 -0.72 10.93 9.74
CA LEU A 158 -0.59 10.31 11.06
C LEU A 158 0.59 9.33 11.14
N PHE A 159 0.68 8.42 10.17
CA PHE A 159 1.72 7.38 10.16
C PHE A 159 3.12 7.92 9.84
N TYR A 160 3.20 9.13 9.29
CA TYR A 160 4.44 9.83 8.99
C TYR A 160 4.69 11.04 9.88
N ALA A 161 3.94 11.20 10.98
CA ALA A 161 4.34 12.09 12.05
C ALA A 161 5.72 11.66 12.59
N PRO A 162 6.60 12.61 12.99
CA PRO A 162 8.01 12.29 13.29
C PRO A 162 8.21 11.08 14.19
N GLU A 163 7.44 10.98 15.28
CA GLU A 163 7.55 9.88 16.24
C GLU A 163 6.98 8.55 15.71
N VAL A 164 5.94 8.60 14.86
CA VAL A 164 5.26 7.41 14.34
C VAL A 164 6.02 6.82 13.17
N GLY A 165 6.44 7.68 12.24
CA GLY A 165 7.11 7.30 11.00
C GLY A 165 8.62 7.11 11.11
N GLU A 166 9.21 7.25 12.31
CA GLU A 166 10.66 7.16 12.52
C GLU A 166 11.29 5.91 11.86
N LYS A 167 10.64 4.77 12.03
CA LYS A 167 11.13 3.45 11.55
C LYS A 167 10.62 3.07 10.17
N LEU A 168 9.85 3.94 9.51
CA LEU A 168 9.45 3.75 8.11
C LEU A 168 10.49 4.38 7.20
N ASP A 169 10.81 3.70 6.11
CA ASP A 169 11.92 4.11 5.24
C ASP A 169 11.52 5.20 4.25
N PHE A 170 10.28 5.20 3.77
CA PHE A 170 9.74 6.19 2.85
C PHE A 170 8.25 6.41 3.07
N VAL A 171 7.72 7.50 2.53
CA VAL A 171 6.29 7.82 2.55
C VAL A 171 5.60 7.14 1.38
N SER A 172 4.54 6.40 1.66
CA SER A 172 3.63 5.84 0.66
C SER A 172 2.24 6.43 0.81
N VAL A 173 1.67 6.94 -0.29
CA VAL A 173 0.36 7.60 -0.25
C VAL A 173 -0.42 7.31 -1.53
N HIS A 174 -1.75 7.17 -1.42
CA HIS A 174 -2.66 6.86 -2.51
C HIS A 174 -3.35 8.12 -3.01
N PHE A 175 -3.20 8.47 -4.28
CA PHE A 175 -3.78 9.69 -4.83
C PHE A 175 -4.68 9.42 -6.03
N TYR A 176 -5.93 9.86 -5.92
CA TYR A 176 -6.93 9.83 -6.99
C TYR A 176 -7.47 11.25 -7.23
N PRO A 177 -6.75 12.07 -8.03
CA PRO A 177 -7.18 13.43 -8.33
C PRO A 177 -8.57 13.45 -8.97
N LYS A 178 -9.33 14.51 -8.73
CA LYS A 178 -10.63 14.72 -9.37
C LYS A 178 -10.49 15.70 -10.53
N THR A 179 -11.42 15.61 -11.47
CA THR A 179 -11.56 16.58 -12.57
C THR A 179 -11.59 18.00 -12.03
N GLY A 180 -10.73 18.87 -12.58
CA GLY A 180 -10.58 20.26 -12.18
C GLY A 180 -9.85 20.49 -10.86
N GLU A 181 -9.43 19.44 -10.12
CA GLU A 181 -8.84 19.58 -8.80
C GLU A 181 -7.33 19.19 -8.74
N VAL A 182 -6.62 19.17 -9.86
CA VAL A 182 -5.19 18.76 -9.88
C VAL A 182 -4.34 19.65 -8.96
N ASP A 183 -4.53 20.97 -8.98
CA ASP A 183 -3.76 21.89 -8.12
C ASP A 183 -4.06 21.69 -6.63
N LYS A 184 -5.29 21.33 -6.30
CA LYS A 184 -5.66 20.93 -4.94
C LYS A 184 -4.98 19.61 -4.53
N ALA A 185 -4.90 18.65 -5.45
CA ALA A 185 -4.22 17.39 -5.22
C ALA A 185 -2.71 17.61 -4.98
N LEU A 186 -2.07 18.47 -5.77
CA LEU A 186 -0.66 18.83 -5.60
C LEU A 186 -0.39 19.53 -4.27
N LYS A 187 -1.25 20.46 -3.86
CA LYS A 187 -1.16 21.10 -2.53
C LYS A 187 -1.33 20.10 -1.40
N ALA A 188 -2.24 19.15 -1.55
CA ALA A 188 -2.44 18.10 -0.57
C ALA A 188 -1.25 17.13 -0.52
N LEU A 189 -0.63 16.83 -1.66
CA LEU A 189 0.57 15.98 -1.73
C LEU A 189 1.74 16.60 -0.97
N ALA A 190 1.94 17.90 -1.08
CA ALA A 190 3.01 18.62 -0.37
C ALA A 190 2.95 18.46 1.16
N VAL A 191 1.79 18.11 1.73
CA VAL A 191 1.66 17.82 3.18
C VAL A 191 2.40 16.52 3.56
N TYR A 192 2.64 15.64 2.61
CA TYR A 192 3.32 14.35 2.79
C TYR A 192 4.83 14.44 2.56
N ASP A 193 5.34 15.59 2.14
CA ASP A 193 6.77 15.88 2.11
C ASP A 193 7.27 16.14 3.54
N VAL A 194 7.71 15.08 4.19
CA VAL A 194 8.17 15.09 5.59
C VAL A 194 9.68 14.82 5.71
N GLY A 195 10.43 15.05 4.62
CA GLY A 195 11.87 14.82 4.59
C GLY A 195 12.29 13.37 4.39
N LYS A 196 11.39 12.53 3.93
CA LYS A 196 11.64 11.14 3.48
C LYS A 196 11.30 11.02 2.00
N PRO A 197 11.91 10.07 1.25
CA PRO A 197 11.44 9.78 -0.10
C PRO A 197 9.93 9.54 -0.11
N LEU A 198 9.25 9.99 -1.17
CA LEU A 198 7.79 9.90 -1.28
C LEU A 198 7.39 9.14 -2.53
N VAL A 199 6.59 8.09 -2.37
CA VAL A 199 6.02 7.32 -3.46
C VAL A 199 4.50 7.47 -3.47
N ILE A 200 3.95 7.86 -4.61
CA ILE A 200 2.52 7.72 -4.87
C ILE A 200 2.30 6.27 -5.28
N GLU A 201 1.97 5.43 -4.30
CA GLU A 201 1.94 3.99 -4.45
C GLU A 201 0.70 3.50 -5.18
N GLU A 202 -0.35 4.29 -5.18
CA GLU A 202 -1.61 3.95 -5.80
C GLU A 202 -2.25 5.15 -6.49
N MET A 203 -2.46 5.05 -7.80
CA MET A 203 -3.18 6.03 -8.59
C MET A 203 -3.87 5.39 -9.79
N PHE A 204 -4.97 6.01 -10.24
CA PHE A 204 -5.72 5.55 -11.40
C PHE A 204 -6.65 6.69 -11.89
N PRO A 205 -6.99 6.80 -13.17
CA PRO A 205 -7.94 7.79 -13.68
C PRO A 205 -9.38 7.42 -13.32
N LEU A 206 -9.66 7.30 -12.03
CA LEU A 206 -10.98 6.92 -11.49
C LEU A 206 -11.93 8.11 -11.41
N LYS A 207 -11.38 9.29 -11.10
CA LYS A 207 -12.17 10.51 -10.82
C LYS A 207 -11.80 11.70 -11.72
N CYS A 208 -10.86 11.51 -12.63
CA CYS A 208 -10.49 12.49 -13.65
C CYS A 208 -10.06 11.76 -14.92
N GLY A 209 -9.97 12.49 -16.03
CA GLY A 209 -9.44 11.96 -17.29
C GLY A 209 -7.93 11.74 -17.25
N LEU A 210 -7.43 10.91 -18.16
CA LEU A 210 -6.00 10.63 -18.29
C LEU A 210 -5.13 11.90 -18.49
N PRO A 211 -5.54 12.93 -19.26
CA PRO A 211 -4.74 14.15 -19.39
C PRO A 211 -4.50 14.87 -18.06
N GLU A 212 -5.51 14.94 -17.20
CA GLU A 212 -5.38 15.56 -15.87
C GLU A 212 -4.50 14.72 -14.94
N LEU A 213 -4.63 13.38 -14.99
CA LEU A 213 -3.79 12.49 -14.23
C LEU A 213 -2.33 12.56 -14.69
N ALA A 214 -2.07 12.63 -16.00
CA ALA A 214 -0.75 12.85 -16.57
C ALA A 214 -0.13 14.19 -16.11
N ARG A 215 -0.94 15.27 -16.09
CA ARG A 215 -0.54 16.56 -15.53
C ARG A 215 -0.17 16.42 -14.04
N PHE A 216 -0.98 15.71 -13.27
CA PHE A 216 -0.70 15.45 -11.85
C PHE A 216 0.62 14.70 -11.68
N VAL A 217 0.86 13.61 -12.41
CA VAL A 217 2.12 12.84 -12.37
C VAL A 217 3.31 13.75 -12.69
N THR A 218 3.26 14.48 -13.80
CA THR A 218 4.36 15.39 -14.22
C THR A 218 4.66 16.46 -13.17
N GLN A 219 3.62 17.09 -12.62
CA GLN A 219 3.82 18.19 -11.67
C GLN A 219 4.16 17.70 -10.25
N SER A 220 3.73 16.49 -9.88
CA SER A 220 4.08 15.87 -8.60
C SER A 220 5.55 15.45 -8.49
N ALA A 221 6.29 15.39 -9.60
CA ALA A 221 7.73 15.08 -9.63
C ALA A 221 8.62 16.08 -8.84
N LYS A 222 8.05 17.21 -8.41
CA LYS A 222 8.72 18.14 -7.50
C LYS A 222 8.71 17.67 -6.04
N THR A 223 7.84 16.70 -5.71
CA THR A 223 7.57 16.24 -4.34
C THR A 223 7.65 14.72 -4.24
N ALA A 224 7.27 13.99 -5.29
CA ALA A 224 7.27 12.53 -5.30
C ALA A 224 8.46 11.99 -6.09
N ASP A 225 9.03 10.91 -5.58
CA ASP A 225 10.18 10.19 -6.15
C ASP A 225 9.75 8.98 -6.98
N GLY A 226 8.49 8.52 -6.84
CA GLY A 226 7.97 7.35 -7.53
C GLY A 226 6.46 7.31 -7.67
N TRP A 227 5.99 6.55 -8.67
CA TRP A 227 4.57 6.40 -8.99
C TRP A 227 4.27 4.95 -9.35
N THR A 228 3.20 4.40 -8.77
CA THR A 228 2.68 3.07 -9.09
C THR A 228 1.21 3.17 -9.49
N GLY A 229 0.87 2.61 -10.64
CA GLY A 229 -0.51 2.59 -11.11
C GLY A 229 -1.33 1.52 -10.38
N PHE A 230 -2.53 1.87 -9.93
CA PHE A 230 -3.49 0.89 -9.45
C PHE A 230 -4.05 0.10 -10.61
N TYR A 231 -3.75 -1.20 -10.66
CA TYR A 231 -4.05 -2.03 -11.80
C TYR A 231 -4.25 -3.50 -11.40
N TRP A 232 -5.10 -4.21 -12.10
CA TRP A 232 -5.44 -5.60 -11.81
C TRP A 232 -5.14 -6.54 -12.97
N GLY A 233 -3.88 -6.98 -13.02
CA GLY A 233 -3.43 -8.24 -13.59
C GLY A 233 -3.80 -8.67 -15.01
N ARG A 234 -4.04 -7.73 -15.97
CA ARG A 234 -4.20 -8.08 -17.39
C ARG A 234 -3.22 -7.28 -18.24
N THR A 235 -2.79 -7.85 -19.36
CA THR A 235 -1.88 -7.18 -20.30
C THR A 235 -2.63 -6.28 -21.29
N LEU A 236 -1.88 -5.45 -22.00
CA LEU A 236 -2.43 -4.63 -23.10
C LEU A 236 -3.07 -5.52 -24.18
N GLU A 237 -2.39 -6.61 -24.53
CA GLU A 237 -2.84 -7.56 -25.56
C GLU A 237 -4.16 -8.24 -25.15
N GLU A 238 -4.29 -8.61 -23.88
CA GLU A 238 -5.53 -9.19 -23.36
C GLU A 238 -6.70 -8.20 -23.40
N TYR A 239 -6.46 -6.90 -23.14
CA TYR A 239 -7.49 -5.87 -23.28
C TYR A 239 -7.81 -5.56 -24.74
N GLN A 240 -6.82 -5.62 -25.64
CA GLN A 240 -7.01 -5.43 -27.07
C GLN A 240 -7.85 -6.54 -27.70
N ALA A 241 -7.74 -7.78 -27.17
CA ALA A 241 -8.53 -8.92 -27.60
C ALA A 241 -9.98 -8.89 -27.09
N ASP A 242 -10.30 -8.06 -26.10
CA ASP A 242 -11.67 -7.92 -25.59
C ASP A 242 -12.58 -7.24 -26.63
N LYS A 243 -13.87 -7.50 -26.51
CA LYS A 243 -14.87 -6.68 -27.22
C LYS A 243 -14.72 -5.21 -26.78
N PRO A 244 -14.75 -4.25 -27.71
CA PRO A 244 -14.63 -2.84 -27.39
C PRO A 244 -15.64 -2.42 -26.30
N SER A 245 -15.14 -1.77 -25.25
CA SER A 245 -15.94 -1.25 -24.16
C SER A 245 -15.27 -0.01 -23.56
N LEU A 246 -16.02 0.82 -22.87
CA LEU A 246 -15.46 1.97 -22.17
C LEU A 246 -14.39 1.54 -21.16
N LYS A 247 -14.62 0.42 -20.47
CA LYS A 247 -13.66 -0.14 -19.52
C LYS A 247 -12.36 -0.55 -20.20
N SER A 248 -12.41 -1.33 -21.28
CA SER A 248 -11.20 -1.76 -21.99
C SER A 248 -10.46 -0.59 -22.59
N ALA A 249 -11.16 0.41 -23.16
CA ALA A 249 -10.54 1.62 -23.69
C ALA A 249 -9.79 2.43 -22.62
N LEU A 250 -10.41 2.62 -21.44
CA LEU A 250 -9.77 3.29 -20.30
C LEU A 250 -8.52 2.54 -19.81
N MET A 251 -8.62 1.21 -19.68
CA MET A 251 -7.51 0.38 -19.23
C MET A 251 -6.35 0.38 -20.22
N LEU A 252 -6.64 0.31 -21.53
CA LEU A 252 -5.63 0.39 -22.58
C LEU A 252 -4.88 1.71 -22.53
N GLN A 253 -5.59 2.84 -22.45
CA GLN A 253 -4.97 4.17 -22.36
C GLN A 253 -4.07 4.29 -21.11
N TRP A 254 -4.53 3.77 -19.98
CA TRP A 254 -3.79 3.82 -18.73
C TRP A 254 -2.52 2.98 -18.76
N LEU A 255 -2.61 1.74 -19.22
CA LEU A 255 -1.47 0.85 -19.34
C LEU A 255 -0.45 1.37 -20.36
N ASP A 256 -0.92 1.90 -21.49
CA ASP A 256 -0.05 2.48 -22.50
C ASP A 256 0.66 3.75 -21.98
N TYR A 257 -0.04 4.58 -21.22
CA TYR A 257 0.57 5.75 -20.57
C TYR A 257 1.72 5.32 -19.64
N PHE A 258 1.54 4.32 -18.77
CA PHE A 258 2.60 3.84 -17.90
C PHE A 258 3.75 3.20 -18.67
N ARG A 259 3.44 2.40 -19.69
CA ARG A 259 4.46 1.79 -20.54
C ARG A 259 5.34 2.80 -21.24
N THR A 260 4.74 3.87 -21.78
CA THR A 260 5.46 4.89 -22.56
C THR A 260 6.18 5.91 -21.69
N ASN A 261 5.74 6.13 -20.45
CA ASN A 261 6.33 7.07 -19.51
C ASN A 261 7.18 6.42 -18.42
N ALA A 262 7.27 5.09 -18.39
CA ALA A 262 8.18 4.40 -17.49
C ALA A 262 9.63 4.77 -17.81
N PRO A 263 10.50 5.01 -16.80
CA PRO A 263 11.91 5.21 -17.04
C PRO A 263 12.47 4.04 -17.84
N ALA A 264 13.32 4.34 -18.83
CA ALA A 264 14.03 3.29 -19.54
C ALA A 264 14.74 2.41 -18.52
N ARG A 265 14.55 1.08 -18.61
CA ARG A 265 15.25 0.13 -17.74
C ARG A 265 16.75 0.43 -17.87
N SER A 266 17.40 0.86 -16.80
CA SER A 266 18.84 0.90 -16.78
C SER A 266 19.32 -0.52 -17.06
N GLN A 267 19.99 -0.73 -18.19
CA GLN A 267 20.65 -1.99 -18.50
C GLN A 267 21.86 -2.10 -17.56
N SER A 268 21.62 -2.39 -16.28
CA SER A 268 22.69 -2.88 -15.44
C SER A 268 23.10 -4.23 -16.01
N PRO A 269 24.37 -4.42 -16.40
CA PRO A 269 24.83 -5.69 -16.94
C PRO A 269 24.55 -6.75 -15.87
N ARG A 270 23.76 -7.78 -16.22
CA ARG A 270 23.65 -8.98 -15.41
C ARG A 270 25.06 -9.52 -15.21
N LYS A 271 25.59 -9.41 -14.00
CA LYS A 271 26.77 -10.20 -13.66
C LYS A 271 26.33 -11.67 -13.76
N GLN A 272 26.91 -12.35 -14.76
CA GLN A 272 26.82 -13.80 -14.92
C GLN A 272 27.44 -14.52 -13.72
#